data_420b53e43cf44d46c9b0b78791964b98
#
_entry.id   420b53e43cf44d46c9b0b78791964b98
#
_cell.length_a   1.000
_cell.length_b   1.000
_cell.length_c   1.000
_cell.angle_alpha   90.00
_cell.angle_beta   90.00
_cell.angle_gamma   90.00
#
_symmetry.space_group_name_H-M   'P 1'
#
loop_
_entity.id
_entity.type
_entity.pdbx_description
1 polymer ?
#
loop_
_entity_poly.entity_id
_entity_poly.type
_entity_poly.pdbx_seq_one_letter_code
_entity_poly.pdbx_strand_id
1 'polypeptide(L)' 'MNSKVRLSTFSFNERAIKSYKKCGFTVEGVLKNEIFKDGKYYDEIIMSIFRN' A
#
# COMPACT_ATOMS: atom_id res chain seq x y z
N MET A 1 8.07 18.27 -14.72
CA MET A 1 6.66 17.88 -14.46
C MET A 1 6.60 16.78 -13.41
N ASN A 2 5.78 16.99 -12.38
CA ASN A 2 5.62 15.99 -11.34
C ASN A 2 4.71 14.86 -11.82
N SER A 3 5.08 13.65 -11.53
CA SER A 3 4.22 12.51 -11.77
C SER A 3 4.01 11.75 -10.47
N LYS A 4 2.89 11.07 -10.38
CA LYS A 4 2.53 10.31 -9.21
C LYS A 4 2.52 8.82 -9.56
N VAL A 5 3.24 8.04 -8.78
CA VAL A 5 3.23 6.59 -8.92
C VAL A 5 2.43 6.04 -7.74
N ARG A 6 1.40 5.25 -8.06
CA ARG A 6 0.53 4.64 -7.04
C ARG A 6 0.55 3.13 -7.19
N LEU A 7 0.59 2.46 -6.05
CA LEU A 7 0.51 1.01 -6.00
C LEU A 7 -0.32 0.61 -4.79
N SER A 8 -0.64 -0.67 -4.71
CA SER A 8 -1.33 -1.17 -3.54
C SER A 8 -0.72 -2.49 -3.09
N THR A 9 -0.92 -2.80 -1.83
CA THR A 9 -0.54 -4.08 -1.24
C THR A 9 -1.53 -4.39 -0.12
N PHE A 10 -1.53 -5.63 0.35
CA PHE A 10 -2.45 -6.00 1.43
C PHE A 10 -1.77 -5.88 2.78
N SER A 11 -2.58 -5.62 3.81
CA SER A 11 -2.07 -5.32 5.15
C SER A 11 -1.23 -6.45 5.76
N PHE A 12 -1.43 -7.69 5.31
CA PHE A 12 -0.63 -8.81 5.81
C PHE A 12 0.78 -8.85 5.20
N ASN A 13 1.05 -8.08 4.18
CA ASN A 13 2.35 -8.06 3.51
C ASN A 13 3.24 -6.97 4.09
N GLU A 14 3.65 -7.15 5.34
CA GLU A 14 4.42 -6.14 6.07
C GLU A 14 5.77 -5.84 5.42
N ARG A 15 6.39 -6.86 4.83
CA ARG A 15 7.68 -6.68 4.16
C ARG A 15 7.56 -5.71 3.00
N ALA A 16 6.52 -5.87 2.18
CA ALA A 16 6.31 -4.98 1.04
C ALA A 16 6.05 -3.55 1.51
N ILE A 17 5.21 -3.38 2.53
CA ILE A 17 4.90 -2.06 3.07
C ILE A 17 6.18 -1.36 3.55
N LYS A 18 7.01 -2.06 4.31
CA LYS A 18 8.27 -1.50 4.79
C LYS A 18 9.21 -1.13 3.65
N SER A 19 9.28 -2.01 2.64
CA SER A 19 10.14 -1.78 1.49
C SER A 19 9.71 -0.53 0.72
N TYR A 20 8.42 -0.37 0.49
CA TYR A 20 7.90 0.81 -0.22
C TYR A 20 8.13 2.09 0.58
N LYS A 21 7.96 2.03 1.90
CA LYS A 21 8.24 3.20 2.76
C LYS A 21 9.70 3.62 2.67
N LYS A 22 10.61 2.65 2.62
CA LYS A 22 12.04 2.94 2.45
C LYS A 22 12.32 3.62 1.11
N CYS A 23 11.54 3.29 0.09
CA CYS A 23 11.68 3.92 -1.23
C CYS A 23 11.04 5.30 -1.31
N GLY A 24 10.38 5.74 -0.24
CA GLY A 24 9.77 7.07 -0.19
C GLY A 24 8.27 7.07 -0.40
N PHE A 25 7.64 5.90 -0.57
CA PHE A 25 6.18 5.83 -0.66
C PHE A 25 5.53 6.13 0.67
N THR A 26 4.38 6.78 0.63
CA THR A 26 3.57 7.04 1.81
C THR A 26 2.20 6.42 1.64
N VAL A 27 1.52 6.16 2.75
CA VAL A 27 0.17 5.61 2.70
C VAL A 27 -0.79 6.71 2.27
N GLU A 28 -1.50 6.46 1.18
CA GLU A 28 -2.49 7.39 0.65
C GLU A 28 -3.90 7.04 1.13
N GLY A 29 -4.17 5.76 1.30
CA GLY A 29 -5.49 5.32 1.74
C GLY A 29 -5.48 3.87 2.18
N VAL A 30 -6.55 3.49 2.87
CA VAL A 30 -6.75 2.13 3.36
C VAL A 30 -8.17 1.71 3.02
N LEU A 31 -8.30 0.60 2.29
CA LEU A 31 -9.59 0.00 1.99
C LEU A 31 -9.81 -1.13 2.99
N LYS A 32 -10.78 -0.95 3.87
CA LYS A 32 -11.02 -1.89 4.96
C LYS A 32 -11.66 -3.18 4.46
N ASN A 33 -11.19 -4.30 5.01
CA ASN A 33 -11.77 -5.62 4.76
C ASN A 33 -11.94 -5.94 3.29
N GLU A 34 -10.92 -5.61 2.50
CA GLU A 34 -10.98 -5.72 1.05
C GLU A 34 -10.77 -7.15 0.56
N ILE A 35 -10.05 -7.97 1.31
CA ILE A 35 -9.79 -9.36 0.92
C ILE A 35 -10.04 -10.30 2.09
N PHE A 36 -10.61 -11.47 1.77
CA PHE A 36 -10.81 -12.54 2.74
C PHE A 36 -9.78 -13.63 2.47
N LYS A 37 -8.98 -13.96 3.48
CA LYS A 37 -7.94 -14.95 3.34
C LYS A 37 -7.77 -15.71 4.65
N ASP A 38 -7.79 -17.04 4.57
CA ASP A 38 -7.57 -17.92 5.72
C ASP A 38 -8.45 -17.58 6.91
N GLY A 39 -9.73 -17.31 6.65
CA GLY A 39 -10.71 -17.05 7.70
C GLY A 39 -10.70 -15.63 8.26
N LYS A 40 -9.91 -14.73 7.66
CA LYS A 40 -9.80 -13.35 8.13
C LYS A 40 -9.94 -12.36 6.99
N TYR A 41 -10.45 -11.17 7.29
CA TYR A 41 -10.46 -10.06 6.37
C TYR A 41 -9.20 -9.23 6.55
N TYR A 42 -8.66 -8.74 5.44
CA TYR A 42 -7.48 -7.89 5.45
C TYR A 42 -7.75 -6.63 4.64
N ASP A 43 -7.03 -5.59 4.99
CA ASP A 43 -7.16 -4.30 4.32
C ASP A 43 -6.25 -4.23 3.11
N GLU A 44 -6.63 -3.40 2.15
CA GLU A 44 -5.77 -3.03 1.03
C GLU A 44 -5.16 -1.66 1.32
N ILE A 45 -3.85 -1.57 1.24
CA ILE A 45 -3.11 -0.36 1.54
C ILE A 45 -2.70 0.29 0.23
N ILE A 46 -3.16 1.51 0.00
CA ILE A 46 -2.81 2.28 -1.20
C ILE A 46 -1.62 3.18 -0.83
N MET A 47 -0.56 3.07 -1.60
CA MET A 47 0.65 3.85 -1.36
C MET A 47 1.04 4.63 -2.60
N SER A 48 1.64 5.79 -2.40
CA SER A 48 2.02 6.63 -3.52
C SER A 48 3.30 7.40 -3.24
N ILE A 49 3.92 7.85 -4.31
CA ILE A 49 5.10 8.70 -4.29
C ILE A 49 5.00 9.68 -5.46
N PHE A 50 5.43 10.91 -5.24
CA PHE A 50 5.55 11.90 -6.31
C PHE A 50 6.99 11.92 -6.82
N ARG A 51 7.15 12.00 -8.12
CA ARG A 51 8.45 12.10 -8.76
C ARG A 51 8.47 13.28 -9.71
N ASN A 52 9.62 13.90 -9.80
CA ASN A 52 9.82 14.99 -10.75
C ASN A 52 10.36 14.48 -12.07
#